data_298d94eb750f2aad9cf347ecc1a00ba1
#
_entry.id   298d94eb750f2aad9cf347ecc1a00ba1
#
_cell.length_a   1.000
_cell.length_b   1.000
_cell.length_c   1.000
_cell.angle_alpha   90.00
_cell.angle_beta   90.00
_cell.angle_gamma   90.00
#
_symmetry.space_group_name_H-M   'P 1'
#
loop_
_entity.id
_entity.type
_entity.pdbx_description
1 polymer ?
#
loop_
_entity_poly.entity_id
_entity_poly.type
_entity_poly.pdbx_seq_one_letter_code
_entity_poly.pdbx_strand_id
1 'polypeptide(L)'
;IPKRAPNTDRFGDIVRAACDAGADALCAVNTVGPGYTSAYGHPILSNGAGGMSGKGILPIALKCVREIRAVCELPIIGCGGVSSSHDVLAMQDAGASIIGVGSALTGMTTTDIKDYFKVLASTEPSVANTAESKIRYDLDMAFKPVTLIENQTVCDDIVLLTFAEDFQIKPGEFVFLWVPGVGEKPFSVLCDKPLQLVAINVGEFTEALMGLEPGHETYLRGPYGQAVAPQTQQKVIAVAGGTGLAAVYQIARDNPGSQVFTGARTAERLYYLNECRDIASVHVATDDGTAGFSGRVTELL
;
A
#
# COMPACT_ATOMS: atom_id res chain seq x y z
N ILE A 1 -0.65 24.18 12.65
CA ILE A 1 -1.51 23.29 13.46
C ILE A 1 -0.65 22.12 13.97
N PRO A 2 -0.24 22.12 15.25
CA PRO A 2 0.54 21.02 15.81
C PRO A 2 -0.35 19.80 16.03
N LYS A 3 0.15 18.61 15.63
CA LYS A 3 -0.46 17.30 15.92
C LYS A 3 0.24 16.62 17.08
N ARG A 4 -0.51 16.19 18.08
CA ARG A 4 0.03 15.65 19.33
C ARG A 4 -0.08 14.14 19.42
N ALA A 5 0.98 13.50 19.92
CA ALA A 5 0.96 12.10 20.32
C ALA A 5 0.51 11.99 21.79
N PRO A 6 -0.25 10.94 22.15
CA PRO A 6 -0.77 10.79 23.52
C PRO A 6 0.24 10.22 24.52
N ASN A 7 1.50 10.04 24.11
CA ASN A 7 2.53 9.30 24.83
C ASN A 7 3.30 10.18 25.85
N THR A 8 2.63 11.08 26.56
CA THR A 8 3.24 11.98 27.54
C THR A 8 2.27 12.28 28.68
N ASP A 9 2.78 12.39 29.87
CA ASP A 9 2.08 12.84 31.09
C ASP A 9 1.93 14.37 31.16
N ARG A 10 2.71 15.11 30.35
CA ARG A 10 2.70 16.58 30.27
C ARG A 10 1.87 17.10 29.12
N PHE A 11 0.80 16.40 28.76
CA PHE A 11 0.00 16.73 27.59
C PHE A 11 -0.60 18.16 27.65
N GLY A 12 -1.17 18.53 28.80
CA GLY A 12 -1.75 19.86 29.02
C GLY A 12 -0.75 21.01 28.95
N ASP A 13 0.48 20.82 29.45
CA ASP A 13 1.54 21.84 29.40
C ASP A 13 1.96 22.13 27.97
N ILE A 14 2.07 21.08 27.16
CA ILE A 14 2.44 21.22 25.76
C ILE A 14 1.32 21.91 24.96
N VAL A 15 0.06 21.63 25.29
CA VAL A 15 -1.09 22.32 24.70
C VAL A 15 -1.04 23.81 25.01
N ARG A 16 -0.86 24.21 26.27
CA ARG A 16 -0.71 25.62 26.65
C ARG A 16 0.42 26.29 25.90
N ALA A 17 1.60 25.69 25.87
CA ALA A 17 2.74 26.23 25.14
C ALA A 17 2.46 26.40 23.63
N ALA A 18 1.71 25.50 23.03
CA ALA A 18 1.31 25.63 21.61
C ALA A 18 0.33 26.80 21.40
N CYS A 19 -0.63 26.99 22.32
CA CYS A 19 -1.55 28.13 22.27
C CYS A 19 -0.80 29.45 22.47
N ASP A 20 0.10 29.54 23.44
CA ASP A 20 0.92 30.73 23.74
C ASP A 20 1.86 31.10 22.57
N ALA A 21 2.31 30.09 21.80
CA ALA A 21 3.12 30.26 20.60
C ALA A 21 2.31 30.66 19.36
N GLY A 22 1.00 30.90 19.49
CA GLY A 22 0.14 31.38 18.38
C GLY A 22 -0.35 30.30 17.43
N ALA A 23 -0.62 29.09 17.92
CA ALA A 23 -1.28 28.06 17.11
C ALA A 23 -2.72 28.49 16.76
N ASP A 24 -3.16 28.27 15.51
CA ASP A 24 -4.54 28.56 15.06
C ASP A 24 -5.51 27.42 15.40
N ALA A 25 -5.02 26.21 15.53
CA ALA A 25 -5.79 25.02 15.87
C ALA A 25 -4.85 23.93 16.41
N LEU A 26 -5.43 22.90 17.03
CA LEU A 26 -4.71 21.75 17.55
C LEU A 26 -5.23 20.45 16.92
N CYS A 27 -4.38 19.44 16.76
CA CYS A 27 -4.79 18.12 16.26
C CYS A 27 -4.42 17.05 17.31
N ALA A 28 -5.38 16.23 17.67
CA ALA A 28 -5.21 15.10 18.58
C ALA A 28 -6.07 13.91 18.15
N VAL A 29 -5.51 12.69 18.03
CA VAL A 29 -4.16 12.33 18.45
C VAL A 29 -3.36 11.75 17.29
N ASN A 30 -2.04 11.64 17.45
CA ASN A 30 -1.23 10.76 16.61
C ASN A 30 -1.36 9.32 17.13
N THR A 31 -0.67 8.37 16.52
CA THR A 31 -0.64 6.98 16.95
C THR A 31 -0.19 6.82 18.39
N VAL A 32 -0.63 5.74 19.05
CA VAL A 32 -0.27 5.39 20.44
C VAL A 32 0.88 4.39 20.40
N GLY A 33 1.88 4.56 21.23
CA GLY A 33 3.01 3.64 21.33
C GLY A 33 4.34 4.34 21.59
N PRO A 34 5.46 3.69 21.33
CA PRO A 34 5.64 2.61 20.35
C PRO A 34 5.08 1.26 20.82
N GLY A 35 4.41 0.56 19.89
CA GLY A 35 4.00 -0.82 20.03
C GLY A 35 4.90 -1.75 19.23
N TYR A 36 4.99 -3.00 19.63
CA TYR A 36 5.73 -4.04 18.95
C TYR A 36 4.76 -5.07 18.35
N THR A 37 4.98 -5.43 17.10
CA THR A 37 4.27 -6.53 16.44
C THR A 37 5.29 -7.42 15.73
N SER A 38 5.05 -8.73 15.76
CA SER A 38 5.94 -9.70 15.13
C SER A 38 5.14 -10.77 14.38
N ALA A 39 5.76 -11.34 13.36
CA ALA A 39 5.30 -12.54 12.67
C ALA A 39 6.51 -13.46 12.46
N TYR A 40 6.31 -14.76 12.58
CA TYR A 40 7.34 -15.78 12.40
C TYR A 40 8.65 -15.50 13.18
N GLY A 41 8.54 -14.90 14.36
CA GLY A 41 9.68 -14.56 15.23
C GLY A 41 10.42 -13.27 14.85
N HIS A 42 10.01 -12.59 13.79
CA HIS A 42 10.63 -11.33 13.34
C HIS A 42 9.73 -10.13 13.59
N PRO A 43 10.27 -8.94 13.92
CA PRO A 43 9.50 -7.70 13.93
C PRO A 43 8.96 -7.40 12.53
N ILE A 44 7.66 -7.07 12.42
CA ILE A 44 7.05 -6.72 11.13
C ILE A 44 7.60 -5.39 10.60
N LEU A 45 7.80 -4.43 11.51
CA LEU A 45 8.36 -3.13 11.14
C LEU A 45 9.89 -3.19 11.13
N SER A 46 10.53 -2.65 10.11
CA SER A 46 11.99 -2.63 9.96
C SER A 46 12.71 -1.93 11.12
N ASN A 47 12.09 -0.91 11.72
CA ASN A 47 12.60 -0.23 12.93
C ASN A 47 12.18 -0.92 14.24
N GLY A 48 11.62 -2.12 14.19
CA GLY A 48 11.25 -2.95 15.32
C GLY A 48 9.96 -2.56 16.05
N ALA A 49 9.58 -1.29 16.05
CA ALA A 49 8.39 -0.82 16.76
C ALA A 49 7.71 0.34 16.03
N GLY A 50 6.42 0.54 16.27
CA GLY A 50 5.64 1.62 15.64
C GLY A 50 4.42 2.03 16.43
N GLY A 51 3.74 3.06 15.97
CA GLY A 51 2.54 3.56 16.60
C GLY A 51 1.31 2.75 16.22
N MET A 52 0.47 2.43 17.20
CA MET A 52 -0.83 1.80 16.99
C MET A 52 -1.87 2.81 16.54
N SER A 53 -2.73 2.41 15.61
CA SER A 53 -3.90 3.15 15.14
C SER A 53 -5.15 2.25 15.13
N GLY A 54 -6.27 2.78 14.65
CA GLY A 54 -7.53 2.02 14.57
C GLY A 54 -8.40 2.19 15.81
N LYS A 55 -9.54 1.49 15.84
CA LYS A 55 -10.62 1.70 16.83
C LYS A 55 -10.16 1.56 18.28
N GLY A 56 -9.17 0.72 18.53
CA GLY A 56 -8.63 0.49 19.88
C GLY A 56 -8.04 1.73 20.56
N ILE A 57 -7.64 2.76 19.80
CA ILE A 57 -7.09 4.00 20.40
C ILE A 57 -8.16 5.09 20.64
N LEU A 58 -9.41 4.88 20.25
CA LEU A 58 -10.49 5.87 20.40
C LEU A 58 -10.66 6.37 21.84
N PRO A 59 -10.68 5.53 22.89
CA PRO A 59 -10.82 6.02 24.27
C PRO A 59 -9.67 6.96 24.69
N ILE A 60 -8.46 6.71 24.22
CA ILE A 60 -7.28 7.54 24.47
C ILE A 60 -7.43 8.88 23.75
N ALA A 61 -7.87 8.83 22.47
CA ALA A 61 -8.10 10.02 21.66
C ALA A 61 -9.16 10.93 22.29
N LEU A 62 -10.29 10.38 22.72
CA LEU A 62 -11.35 11.12 23.43
C LEU A 62 -10.84 11.78 24.71
N LYS A 63 -10.03 11.07 25.51
CA LYS A 63 -9.41 11.63 26.71
C LYS A 63 -8.54 12.84 26.35
N CYS A 64 -7.66 12.71 25.35
CA CYS A 64 -6.77 13.78 24.93
C CYS A 64 -7.53 15.01 24.40
N VAL A 65 -8.60 14.80 23.61
CA VAL A 65 -9.44 15.92 23.12
C VAL A 65 -10.10 16.67 24.27
N ARG A 66 -10.62 15.96 25.30
CA ARG A 66 -11.17 16.58 26.50
C ARG A 66 -10.12 17.36 27.29
N GLU A 67 -8.91 16.82 27.42
CA GLU A 67 -7.80 17.49 28.10
C GLU A 67 -7.37 18.78 27.38
N ILE A 68 -7.36 18.76 26.02
CA ILE A 68 -7.12 19.99 25.24
C ILE A 68 -8.23 21.00 25.51
N ARG A 69 -9.49 20.60 25.39
CA ARG A 69 -10.63 21.49 25.56
C ARG A 69 -10.69 22.12 26.96
N ALA A 70 -10.24 21.38 27.97
CA ALA A 70 -10.19 21.90 29.34
C ALA A 70 -9.21 23.08 29.54
N VAL A 71 -8.23 23.25 28.65
CA VAL A 71 -7.16 24.25 28.79
C VAL A 71 -7.01 25.19 27.58
N CYS A 72 -7.79 24.98 26.51
CA CYS A 72 -7.61 25.71 25.25
C CYS A 72 -8.93 25.83 24.49
N GLU A 73 -9.25 27.03 24.02
CA GLU A 73 -10.48 27.33 23.24
C GLU A 73 -10.29 27.24 21.72
N LEU A 74 -9.06 27.01 21.24
CA LEU A 74 -8.79 26.89 19.80
C LEU A 74 -9.57 25.72 19.18
N PRO A 75 -9.84 25.77 17.86
CA PRO A 75 -10.40 24.63 17.15
C PRO A 75 -9.56 23.36 17.31
N ILE A 76 -10.22 22.22 17.54
CA ILE A 76 -9.58 20.91 17.71
C ILE A 76 -9.95 19.99 16.55
N ILE A 77 -8.95 19.45 15.87
CA ILE A 77 -9.12 18.34 14.95
C ILE A 77 -8.99 17.05 15.76
N GLY A 78 -10.12 16.42 16.08
CA GLY A 78 -10.18 15.14 16.78
C GLY A 78 -9.96 13.98 15.81
N CYS A 79 -8.94 13.18 16.05
CA CYS A 79 -8.66 11.99 15.25
C CYS A 79 -8.08 10.87 16.13
N GLY A 80 -8.20 9.62 15.64
CA GLY A 80 -7.73 8.41 16.33
C GLY A 80 -8.88 7.49 16.69
N GLY A 81 -9.02 6.43 15.90
CA GLY A 81 -10.00 5.37 16.12
C GLY A 81 -11.42 5.66 15.69
N VAL A 82 -11.70 6.80 15.08
CA VAL A 82 -13.04 7.13 14.55
C VAL A 82 -13.36 6.23 13.38
N SER A 83 -14.47 5.52 13.44
CA SER A 83 -14.93 4.55 12.45
C SER A 83 -16.45 4.56 12.22
N SER A 84 -17.23 5.22 13.06
CA SER A 84 -18.69 5.30 12.97
C SER A 84 -19.21 6.71 13.27
N SER A 85 -20.48 6.99 12.94
CA SER A 85 -21.15 8.24 13.30
C SER A 85 -21.25 8.43 14.83
N HIS A 86 -21.37 7.34 15.58
CA HIS A 86 -21.31 7.37 17.04
C HIS A 86 -19.94 7.88 17.54
N ASP A 87 -18.85 7.44 16.92
CA ASP A 87 -17.51 7.91 17.27
C ASP A 87 -17.32 9.39 16.91
N VAL A 88 -17.94 9.85 15.80
CA VAL A 88 -17.98 11.27 15.41
C VAL A 88 -18.66 12.10 16.50
N LEU A 89 -19.84 11.69 16.94
CA LEU A 89 -20.58 12.38 18.01
C LEU A 89 -19.77 12.38 19.32
N ALA A 90 -19.16 11.25 19.68
CA ALA A 90 -18.33 11.17 20.88
C ALA A 90 -17.11 12.12 20.83
N MET A 91 -16.51 12.29 19.65
CA MET A 91 -15.41 13.25 19.45
C MET A 91 -15.90 14.71 19.55
N GLN A 92 -17.08 15.02 19.00
CA GLN A 92 -17.70 16.34 19.13
C GLN A 92 -18.05 16.65 20.61
N ASP A 93 -18.63 15.70 21.32
CA ASP A 93 -18.93 15.82 22.75
C ASP A 93 -17.66 16.00 23.61
N ALA A 94 -16.55 15.41 23.16
CA ALA A 94 -15.24 15.62 23.78
C ALA A 94 -14.68 17.02 23.51
N GLY A 95 -15.22 17.78 22.55
CA GLY A 95 -14.84 19.14 22.22
C GLY A 95 -14.12 19.31 20.87
N ALA A 96 -14.09 18.26 20.01
CA ALA A 96 -13.53 18.39 18.68
C ALA A 96 -14.42 19.24 17.76
N SER A 97 -13.81 20.13 16.98
CA SER A 97 -14.50 20.98 15.99
C SER A 97 -14.50 20.33 14.59
N ILE A 98 -13.47 19.56 14.29
CA ILE A 98 -13.26 18.86 13.02
C ILE A 98 -12.89 17.41 13.35
N ILE A 99 -13.37 16.47 12.55
CA ILE A 99 -13.09 15.04 12.76
C ILE A 99 -12.16 14.54 11.65
N GLY A 100 -11.07 13.89 12.06
CA GLY A 100 -10.12 13.23 11.17
C GLY A 100 -10.30 11.72 11.17
N VAL A 101 -10.43 11.13 9.98
CA VAL A 101 -10.54 9.68 9.79
C VAL A 101 -9.31 9.19 9.00
N GLY A 102 -8.71 8.10 9.45
CA GLY A 102 -7.51 7.52 8.83
C GLY A 102 -7.67 6.03 8.58
N SER A 103 -7.22 5.19 9.50
CA SER A 103 -7.15 3.73 9.35
C SER A 103 -8.49 3.05 9.03
N ALA A 104 -9.62 3.66 9.34
CA ALA A 104 -10.93 3.15 8.97
C ALA A 104 -11.16 3.12 7.44
N LEU A 105 -10.39 3.87 6.66
CA LEU A 105 -10.49 3.91 5.19
C LEU A 105 -9.66 2.81 4.51
N THR A 106 -8.87 2.05 5.27
CA THR A 106 -7.99 1.01 4.73
C THR A 106 -8.82 -0.03 3.97
N GLY A 107 -8.43 -0.31 2.73
CA GLY A 107 -9.08 -1.29 1.87
C GLY A 107 -10.39 -0.84 1.20
N MET A 108 -10.84 0.39 1.42
CA MET A 108 -12.05 0.92 0.77
C MET A 108 -11.74 1.41 -0.65
N THR A 109 -12.67 1.18 -1.57
CA THR A 109 -12.64 1.81 -2.90
C THR A 109 -13.04 3.28 -2.81
N THR A 110 -12.80 4.05 -3.88
CA THR A 110 -13.24 5.47 -3.94
C THR A 110 -14.76 5.62 -3.76
N THR A 111 -15.54 4.68 -4.26
CA THR A 111 -17.01 4.69 -4.10
C THR A 111 -17.39 4.41 -2.65
N ASP A 112 -16.77 3.38 -2.03
CA ASP A 112 -17.02 3.04 -0.63
C ASP A 112 -16.66 4.22 0.30
N ILE A 113 -15.54 4.92 0.03
CA ILE A 113 -15.13 6.09 0.81
C ILE A 113 -16.18 7.21 0.73
N LYS A 114 -16.72 7.49 -0.48
CA LYS A 114 -17.78 8.50 -0.64
C LYS A 114 -19.04 8.16 0.17
N ASP A 115 -19.48 6.90 0.09
CA ASP A 115 -20.66 6.45 0.81
C ASP A 115 -20.41 6.39 2.32
N TYR A 116 -19.21 5.96 2.73
CA TYR A 116 -18.79 5.95 4.13
C TYR A 116 -18.84 7.36 4.75
N PHE A 117 -18.34 8.39 4.08
CA PHE A 117 -18.42 9.75 4.60
C PHE A 117 -19.86 10.31 4.65
N LYS A 118 -20.75 9.92 3.72
CA LYS A 118 -22.18 10.26 3.81
C LYS A 118 -22.80 9.69 5.08
N VAL A 119 -22.46 8.44 5.40
CA VAL A 119 -22.95 7.77 6.60
C VAL A 119 -22.35 8.39 7.87
N LEU A 120 -21.05 8.68 7.89
CA LEU A 120 -20.41 9.36 9.03
C LEU A 120 -21.02 10.72 9.33
N ALA A 121 -21.47 11.45 8.31
CA ALA A 121 -22.12 12.75 8.45
C ALA A 121 -23.59 12.65 8.91
N SER A 122 -24.19 11.45 8.89
CA SER A 122 -25.58 11.28 9.31
C SER A 122 -25.67 11.16 10.83
N THR A 123 -26.67 11.81 11.40
CA THR A 123 -26.99 11.73 12.83
C THR A 123 -27.97 10.60 13.16
N GLU A 124 -28.40 9.81 12.13
CA GLU A 124 -29.38 8.74 12.30
C GLU A 124 -28.71 7.45 12.80
N PRO A 125 -29.05 6.95 14.01
CA PRO A 125 -28.44 5.75 14.58
C PRO A 125 -28.58 4.47 13.73
N SER A 126 -29.64 4.38 12.94
CA SER A 126 -29.90 3.22 12.05
C SER A 126 -28.92 3.13 10.87
N VAL A 127 -28.32 4.25 10.47
CA VAL A 127 -27.35 4.32 9.36
C VAL A 127 -25.94 3.99 9.85
N ALA A 128 -25.65 4.22 11.14
CA ALA A 128 -24.36 3.90 11.75
C ALA A 128 -24.01 2.40 11.66
N ASN A 129 -25.02 1.54 11.90
CA ASN A 129 -24.83 0.07 11.84
C ASN A 129 -24.55 -0.47 10.43
N THR A 130 -24.99 0.24 9.38
CA THR A 130 -24.73 -0.17 7.99
C THR A 130 -23.35 0.25 7.49
N ALA A 131 -22.73 1.27 8.07
CA ALA A 131 -21.35 1.67 7.73
C ALA A 131 -20.31 0.75 8.38
N GLU A 132 -20.53 0.35 9.62
CA GLU A 132 -19.65 -0.62 10.30
C GLU A 132 -19.61 -1.96 9.56
N SER A 133 -20.71 -2.37 8.91
CA SER A 133 -20.75 -3.61 8.12
C SER A 133 -20.02 -3.53 6.77
N LYS A 134 -19.66 -2.32 6.30
CA LYS A 134 -18.92 -2.11 5.05
C LYS A 134 -17.42 -1.91 5.25
N ILE A 135 -16.96 -1.79 6.50
CA ILE A 135 -15.52 -1.83 6.77
C ILE A 135 -15.06 -3.25 6.43
N ARG A 136 -14.19 -3.38 5.43
CA ARG A 136 -13.65 -4.66 5.00
C ARG A 136 -12.66 -5.16 6.06
N TYR A 137 -13.18 -5.83 7.08
CA TYR A 137 -12.36 -6.61 8.03
C TYR A 137 -11.83 -7.92 7.42
N ASP A 138 -12.24 -8.23 6.18
CA ASP A 138 -11.89 -9.43 5.44
C ASP A 138 -10.61 -9.34 4.62
N LEU A 139 -9.90 -8.20 4.68
CA LEU A 139 -8.56 -8.11 4.10
C LEU A 139 -7.63 -9.06 4.85
N ASP A 140 -7.19 -10.11 4.16
CA ASP A 140 -6.17 -11.01 4.69
C ASP A 140 -4.84 -10.24 4.77
N MET A 141 -4.48 -9.85 5.99
CA MET A 141 -3.23 -9.16 6.30
C MET A 141 -2.14 -10.12 6.77
N ALA A 142 -2.45 -11.43 6.79
CA ALA A 142 -1.50 -12.44 7.22
C ALA A 142 -0.35 -12.59 6.21
N PHE A 143 0.84 -12.68 6.73
CA PHE A 143 2.01 -13.03 5.94
C PHE A 143 2.06 -14.54 5.69
N LYS A 144 2.44 -14.93 4.50
CA LYS A 144 2.68 -16.33 4.08
C LYS A 144 4.17 -16.46 3.75
N PRO A 145 4.87 -17.45 4.29
CA PRO A 145 6.26 -17.67 3.95
C PRO A 145 6.39 -18.10 2.48
N VAL A 146 7.41 -17.60 1.82
CA VAL A 146 7.80 -17.98 0.46
C VAL A 146 9.32 -18.11 0.38
N THR A 147 9.77 -19.12 -0.31
CA THR A 147 11.20 -19.48 -0.42
C THR A 147 11.72 -19.04 -1.78
N LEU A 148 12.74 -18.18 -1.79
CA LEU A 148 13.43 -17.81 -3.01
C LEU A 148 14.18 -19.02 -3.56
N ILE A 149 13.92 -19.41 -4.81
CA ILE A 149 14.62 -20.50 -5.49
C ILE A 149 15.60 -20.00 -6.56
N GLU A 150 15.39 -18.80 -7.08
CA GLU A 150 16.28 -18.18 -8.07
C GLU A 150 16.26 -16.65 -7.92
N ASN A 151 17.44 -16.06 -8.01
CA ASN A 151 17.67 -14.62 -8.12
C ASN A 151 18.48 -14.36 -9.40
N GLN A 152 17.77 -14.14 -10.49
CA GLN A 152 18.38 -13.94 -11.80
C GLN A 152 18.69 -12.46 -12.02
N THR A 153 19.95 -12.12 -12.19
CA THR A 153 20.37 -10.77 -12.62
C THR A 153 19.96 -10.54 -14.07
N VAL A 154 19.15 -9.54 -14.32
CA VAL A 154 18.81 -9.04 -15.67
C VAL A 154 19.88 -8.07 -16.15
N CYS A 155 20.21 -7.09 -15.32
CA CYS A 155 21.32 -6.15 -15.48
C CYS A 155 21.74 -5.63 -14.10
N ASP A 156 22.72 -4.73 -14.02
CA ASP A 156 23.34 -4.28 -12.77
C ASP A 156 22.35 -3.84 -11.67
N ASP A 157 21.18 -3.35 -12.04
CA ASP A 157 20.18 -2.82 -11.12
C ASP A 157 18.80 -3.49 -11.23
N ILE A 158 18.66 -4.60 -11.98
CA ILE A 158 17.38 -5.31 -12.14
C ILE A 158 17.58 -6.81 -11.88
N VAL A 159 16.73 -7.38 -11.02
CA VAL A 159 16.66 -8.82 -10.78
C VAL A 159 15.26 -9.35 -11.00
N LEU A 160 15.18 -10.61 -11.43
CA LEU A 160 14.00 -11.44 -11.47
C LEU A 160 14.09 -12.47 -10.33
N LEU A 161 13.17 -12.38 -9.40
CA LEU A 161 13.06 -13.26 -8.23
C LEU A 161 12.03 -14.33 -8.51
N THR A 162 12.41 -15.61 -8.42
CA THR A 162 11.50 -16.76 -8.55
C THR A 162 11.38 -17.45 -7.20
N PHE A 163 10.15 -17.74 -6.78
CA PHE A 163 9.84 -18.39 -5.51
C PHE A 163 9.32 -19.81 -5.74
N ALA A 164 9.50 -20.68 -4.75
CA ALA A 164 9.09 -22.08 -4.81
C ALA A 164 7.56 -22.23 -4.81
N GLU A 165 6.87 -21.33 -4.15
CA GLU A 165 5.43 -21.37 -3.96
C GLU A 165 4.69 -20.72 -5.12
N ASP A 166 3.58 -21.32 -5.53
CA ASP A 166 2.58 -20.69 -6.39
C ASP A 166 1.73 -19.71 -5.58
N PHE A 167 1.36 -18.60 -6.18
CA PHE A 167 0.52 -17.62 -5.52
C PHE A 167 -0.68 -17.29 -6.40
N GLN A 168 -1.88 -17.63 -5.93
CA GLN A 168 -3.10 -17.33 -6.71
C GLN A 168 -3.34 -15.84 -6.74
N ILE A 169 -3.09 -15.24 -7.90
CA ILE A 169 -3.26 -13.82 -8.16
C ILE A 169 -3.92 -13.63 -9.53
N LYS A 170 -4.79 -12.67 -9.63
CA LYS A 170 -5.41 -12.27 -10.90
C LYS A 170 -4.63 -11.14 -11.53
N PRO A 171 -4.62 -11.03 -12.87
CA PRO A 171 -3.96 -9.93 -13.56
C PRO A 171 -4.41 -8.56 -13.02
N GLY A 172 -3.45 -7.67 -12.75
CA GLY A 172 -3.69 -6.35 -12.18
C GLY A 172 -3.70 -6.26 -10.66
N GLU A 173 -3.74 -7.41 -9.95
CA GLU A 173 -3.52 -7.45 -8.51
C GLU A 173 -2.01 -7.38 -8.20
N PHE A 174 -1.68 -7.07 -6.96
CA PHE A 174 -0.30 -6.96 -6.47
C PHE A 174 -0.15 -7.57 -5.08
N VAL A 175 1.07 -7.81 -4.67
CA VAL A 175 1.43 -8.34 -3.35
C VAL A 175 2.36 -7.40 -2.61
N PHE A 176 2.44 -7.52 -1.29
CA PHE A 176 3.54 -6.95 -0.52
C PHE A 176 4.55 -8.06 -0.21
N LEU A 177 5.79 -7.83 -0.57
CA LEU A 177 6.93 -8.65 -0.18
C LEU A 177 7.55 -8.05 1.07
N TRP A 178 7.67 -8.84 2.12
CA TRP A 178 8.32 -8.50 3.37
C TRP A 178 9.62 -9.30 3.53
N VAL A 179 10.71 -8.56 3.74
CA VAL A 179 12.02 -9.11 4.11
C VAL A 179 12.28 -8.75 5.56
N PRO A 180 12.37 -9.74 6.48
CA PRO A 180 12.61 -9.47 7.90
C PRO A 180 13.87 -8.61 8.13
N GLY A 181 13.73 -7.61 9.00
CA GLY A 181 14.81 -6.67 9.31
C GLY A 181 15.03 -5.55 8.29
N VAL A 182 14.46 -5.68 7.08
CA VAL A 182 14.60 -4.68 6.00
C VAL A 182 13.31 -3.88 5.80
N GLY A 183 12.14 -4.54 5.77
CA GLY A 183 10.84 -3.90 5.61
C GLY A 183 9.94 -4.59 4.59
N GLU A 184 8.90 -3.90 4.12
CA GLU A 184 8.01 -4.42 3.08
C GLU A 184 7.76 -3.39 1.98
N LYS A 185 7.55 -3.88 0.75
CA LYS A 185 7.18 -3.05 -0.42
C LYS A 185 6.16 -3.79 -1.31
N PRO A 186 5.31 -3.03 -2.03
CA PRO A 186 4.39 -3.60 -3.00
C PRO A 186 5.11 -4.00 -4.29
N PHE A 187 4.69 -5.13 -4.88
CA PHE A 187 5.17 -5.62 -6.17
C PHE A 187 4.01 -6.07 -7.04
N SER A 188 4.04 -5.67 -8.30
CA SER A 188 3.26 -6.34 -9.34
C SER A 188 3.83 -7.74 -9.55
N VAL A 189 2.96 -8.73 -9.72
CA VAL A 189 3.38 -10.11 -9.96
C VAL A 189 3.55 -10.32 -11.46
N LEU A 190 4.76 -10.72 -11.87
CA LEU A 190 5.07 -11.03 -13.27
C LEU A 190 4.44 -12.36 -13.69
N CYS A 191 4.66 -13.40 -12.90
CA CYS A 191 4.08 -14.72 -13.08
C CYS A 191 3.57 -15.26 -11.74
N ASP A 192 2.47 -15.98 -11.77
CA ASP A 192 1.84 -16.55 -10.57
C ASP A 192 2.26 -18.02 -10.32
N LYS A 193 2.78 -18.69 -11.38
CA LYS A 193 3.18 -20.13 -11.37
C LYS A 193 4.38 -20.39 -12.26
N PRO A 194 5.59 -20.50 -11.71
CA PRO A 194 5.97 -20.17 -10.33
C PRO A 194 5.80 -18.66 -10.06
N LEU A 195 5.71 -18.30 -8.79
CA LEU A 195 5.64 -16.88 -8.42
C LEU A 195 6.92 -16.16 -8.82
N GLN A 196 6.78 -15.10 -9.63
CA GLN A 196 7.91 -14.28 -10.05
C GLN A 196 7.65 -12.80 -9.84
N LEU A 197 8.63 -12.11 -9.28
CA LEU A 197 8.66 -10.68 -9.05
C LEU A 197 9.88 -10.05 -9.71
N VAL A 198 9.73 -8.82 -10.21
CA VAL A 198 10.86 -8.05 -10.76
C VAL A 198 11.16 -6.90 -9.81
N ALA A 199 12.41 -6.74 -9.44
CA ALA A 199 12.89 -5.65 -8.62
C ALA A 199 13.94 -4.82 -9.36
N ILE A 200 13.80 -3.49 -9.27
CA ILE A 200 14.83 -2.53 -9.69
C ILE A 200 15.43 -1.88 -8.46
N ASN A 201 16.75 -1.78 -8.39
CA ASN A 201 17.45 -1.15 -7.28
C ASN A 201 17.25 0.37 -7.31
N VAL A 202 16.42 0.85 -6.38
CA VAL A 202 16.11 2.27 -6.20
C VAL A 202 16.26 2.72 -4.75
N GLY A 203 16.77 1.85 -3.87
CA GLY A 203 16.98 2.15 -2.47
C GLY A 203 17.19 0.93 -1.60
N GLU A 204 17.35 1.14 -0.31
CA GLU A 204 17.77 0.17 0.69
C GLU A 204 17.01 -1.17 0.65
N PHE A 205 15.68 -1.14 0.51
CA PHE A 205 14.88 -2.36 0.43
C PHE A 205 15.19 -3.16 -0.84
N THR A 206 15.26 -2.50 -1.99
CA THR A 206 15.53 -3.15 -3.29
C THR A 206 16.99 -3.54 -3.43
N GLU A 207 17.92 -2.83 -2.81
CA GLU A 207 19.32 -3.25 -2.70
C GLU A 207 19.45 -4.57 -1.93
N ALA A 208 18.71 -4.71 -0.82
CA ALA A 208 18.68 -5.98 -0.08
C ALA A 208 18.17 -7.14 -0.94
N LEU A 209 17.19 -6.92 -1.84
CA LEU A 209 16.70 -7.94 -2.76
C LEU A 209 17.76 -8.41 -3.76
N MET A 210 18.67 -7.51 -4.21
CA MET A 210 19.76 -7.88 -5.11
C MET A 210 20.70 -8.93 -4.47
N GLY A 211 20.88 -8.86 -3.15
CA GLY A 211 21.75 -9.75 -2.38
C GLY A 211 21.09 -11.01 -1.84
N LEU A 212 19.81 -11.26 -2.10
CA LEU A 212 19.16 -12.47 -1.63
C LEU A 212 19.65 -13.70 -2.39
N GLU A 213 19.99 -14.76 -1.66
CA GLU A 213 20.42 -16.03 -2.22
C GLU A 213 19.28 -17.05 -2.27
N PRO A 214 19.29 -18.01 -3.20
CA PRO A 214 18.37 -19.14 -3.18
C PRO A 214 18.37 -19.85 -1.82
N GLY A 215 17.16 -20.19 -1.32
CA GLY A 215 16.95 -20.73 0.02
C GLY A 215 16.55 -19.71 1.06
N HIS A 216 16.64 -18.39 0.77
CA HIS A 216 16.13 -17.37 1.68
C HIS A 216 14.61 -17.44 1.79
N GLU A 217 14.12 -17.42 3.05
CA GLU A 217 12.71 -17.29 3.36
C GLU A 217 12.34 -15.81 3.47
N THR A 218 11.33 -15.41 2.72
CA THR A 218 10.69 -14.11 2.76
C THR A 218 9.19 -14.30 2.96
N TYR A 219 8.43 -13.24 3.06
CA TYR A 219 7.01 -13.34 3.38
C TYR A 219 6.19 -12.47 2.45
N LEU A 220 5.05 -13.00 2.00
CA LEU A 220 4.10 -12.28 1.17
C LEU A 220 2.77 -12.09 1.90
N ARG A 221 2.13 -10.99 1.65
CA ARG A 221 0.71 -10.79 1.97
C ARG A 221 -0.04 -10.22 0.77
N GLY A 222 -1.29 -10.52 0.67
CA GLY A 222 -2.17 -10.20 -0.47
C GLY A 222 -2.87 -11.44 -1.02
N PRO A 223 -3.43 -11.40 -2.25
CA PRO A 223 -3.33 -10.29 -3.21
C PRO A 223 -4.19 -9.08 -2.84
N TYR A 224 -3.81 -7.91 -3.35
CA TYR A 224 -4.52 -6.65 -3.17
C TYR A 224 -4.79 -5.99 -4.53
N GLY A 225 -5.66 -4.99 -4.54
CA GLY A 225 -6.03 -4.27 -5.74
C GLY A 225 -7.29 -4.82 -6.39
N GLN A 226 -7.47 -4.52 -7.65
CA GLN A 226 -8.61 -4.99 -8.44
C GLN A 226 -8.10 -5.75 -9.66
N ALA A 227 -8.67 -6.93 -9.88
CA ALA A 227 -8.39 -7.69 -11.07
C ALA A 227 -8.83 -6.91 -12.32
N VAL A 228 -7.97 -6.91 -13.32
CA VAL A 228 -8.26 -6.37 -14.66
C VAL A 228 -8.73 -7.52 -15.53
N ALA A 229 -10.02 -7.52 -15.86
CA ALA A 229 -10.59 -8.43 -16.85
C ALA A 229 -10.93 -7.63 -18.11
N PRO A 230 -10.20 -7.79 -19.22
CA PRO A 230 -10.59 -7.19 -20.50
C PRO A 230 -11.98 -7.68 -20.91
N GLN A 231 -12.75 -6.80 -21.53
CA GLN A 231 -14.07 -7.19 -22.03
C GLN A 231 -13.91 -8.22 -23.16
N THR A 232 -14.70 -9.27 -23.13
CA THR A 232 -14.74 -10.31 -24.17
C THR A 232 -14.87 -9.68 -25.56
N GLN A 233 -14.02 -10.12 -26.51
CA GLN A 233 -13.92 -9.69 -27.91
C GLN A 233 -13.14 -8.39 -28.18
N GLN A 234 -12.53 -7.76 -27.22
CA GLN A 234 -11.63 -6.62 -27.46
C GLN A 234 -10.18 -7.09 -27.65
N LYS A 235 -9.48 -6.48 -28.61
CA LYS A 235 -8.02 -6.66 -28.70
C LYS A 235 -7.36 -6.00 -27.51
N VAL A 236 -6.52 -6.75 -26.82
CA VAL A 236 -5.71 -6.23 -25.71
C VAL A 236 -4.42 -5.66 -26.28
N ILE A 237 -4.14 -4.41 -25.97
CA ILE A 237 -2.85 -3.77 -26.21
C ILE A 237 -2.24 -3.48 -24.83
N ALA A 238 -1.20 -4.21 -24.48
CA ALA A 238 -0.47 -4.03 -23.24
C ALA A 238 0.75 -3.14 -23.49
N VAL A 239 0.86 -2.02 -22.80
CA VAL A 239 1.97 -1.06 -22.94
C VAL A 239 2.73 -0.96 -21.64
N ALA A 240 4.03 -1.20 -21.68
CA ALA A 240 4.89 -1.23 -20.52
C ALA A 240 6.21 -0.49 -20.74
N GLY A 241 6.63 0.27 -19.74
CA GLY A 241 7.97 0.86 -19.66
C GLY A 241 8.75 0.25 -18.49
N GLY A 242 9.98 -0.20 -18.72
CA GLY A 242 10.84 -0.79 -17.69
C GLY A 242 10.15 -1.95 -16.96
N THR A 243 10.18 -1.93 -15.63
CA THR A 243 9.57 -3.00 -14.80
C THR A 243 8.06 -3.05 -14.86
N GLY A 244 7.39 -2.09 -15.53
CA GLY A 244 5.94 -2.10 -15.74
C GLY A 244 5.43 -3.32 -16.54
N LEU A 245 6.31 -4.05 -17.25
CA LEU A 245 5.95 -5.30 -17.92
C LEU A 245 5.35 -6.31 -16.93
N ALA A 246 5.83 -6.36 -15.69
CA ALA A 246 5.29 -7.23 -14.66
C ALA A 246 3.79 -7.02 -14.39
N ALA A 247 3.30 -5.79 -14.52
CA ALA A 247 1.89 -5.49 -14.28
C ALA A 247 0.96 -5.93 -15.42
N VAL A 248 1.48 -6.08 -16.64
CA VAL A 248 0.66 -6.31 -17.84
C VAL A 248 0.88 -7.67 -18.50
N TYR A 249 1.95 -8.38 -18.15
CA TYR A 249 2.27 -9.67 -18.74
C TYR A 249 1.14 -10.70 -18.59
N GLN A 250 0.62 -10.86 -17.38
CA GLN A 250 -0.48 -11.81 -17.11
C GLN A 250 -1.76 -11.42 -17.88
N ILE A 251 -2.03 -10.13 -18.04
CA ILE A 251 -3.18 -9.65 -18.85
C ILE A 251 -3.01 -10.10 -20.29
N ALA A 252 -1.82 -9.95 -20.86
CA ALA A 252 -1.53 -10.38 -22.22
C ALA A 252 -1.59 -11.91 -22.36
N ARG A 253 -1.03 -12.65 -21.41
CA ARG A 253 -1.04 -14.12 -21.37
C ARG A 253 -2.47 -14.68 -21.37
N ASP A 254 -3.34 -14.09 -20.57
CA ASP A 254 -4.71 -14.60 -20.41
C ASP A 254 -5.66 -14.13 -21.55
N ASN A 255 -5.15 -13.33 -22.50
CA ASN A 255 -5.91 -12.82 -23.65
C ASN A 255 -5.20 -13.12 -24.98
N PRO A 256 -5.42 -14.30 -25.58
CA PRO A 256 -4.81 -14.68 -26.85
C PRO A 256 -5.04 -13.66 -27.96
N GLY A 257 -4.00 -13.36 -28.73
CA GLY A 257 -4.03 -12.33 -29.79
C GLY A 257 -3.72 -10.91 -29.29
N SER A 258 -3.28 -10.78 -28.06
CA SER A 258 -2.77 -9.52 -27.50
C SER A 258 -1.56 -8.99 -28.25
N GLN A 259 -1.34 -7.68 -28.17
CA GLN A 259 -0.11 -7.02 -28.55
C GLN A 259 0.57 -6.45 -27.31
N VAL A 260 1.86 -6.70 -27.17
CA VAL A 260 2.69 -6.18 -26.08
C VAL A 260 3.69 -5.18 -26.64
N PHE A 261 3.55 -3.93 -26.20
CA PHE A 261 4.52 -2.88 -26.45
C PHE A 261 5.36 -2.71 -25.19
N THR A 262 6.66 -3.03 -25.26
CA THR A 262 7.56 -2.92 -24.11
C THR A 262 8.75 -2.05 -24.45
N GLY A 263 9.16 -1.22 -23.51
CA GLY A 263 10.29 -0.32 -23.69
C GLY A 263 11.18 -0.22 -22.47
N ALA A 264 12.46 0.06 -22.71
CA ALA A 264 13.46 0.29 -21.69
C ALA A 264 14.45 1.38 -22.15
N ARG A 265 15.37 1.80 -21.27
CA ARG A 265 16.42 2.74 -21.64
C ARG A 265 17.41 2.12 -22.63
N THR A 266 17.78 0.86 -22.41
CA THR A 266 18.74 0.09 -23.23
C THR A 266 18.25 -1.34 -23.43
N ALA A 267 18.82 -2.08 -24.39
CA ALA A 267 18.51 -3.47 -24.64
C ALA A 267 18.76 -4.38 -23.41
N GLU A 268 19.80 -4.11 -22.64
CA GLU A 268 20.17 -4.89 -21.45
C GLU A 268 19.11 -4.86 -20.34
N ARG A 269 18.27 -3.82 -20.31
CA ARG A 269 17.20 -3.65 -19.35
C ARG A 269 15.89 -4.29 -19.77
N LEU A 270 15.86 -4.88 -20.96
CA LEU A 270 14.70 -5.64 -21.43
C LEU A 270 14.75 -7.06 -20.85
N TYR A 271 13.64 -7.52 -20.32
CA TYR A 271 13.51 -8.85 -19.76
C TYR A 271 12.21 -9.52 -20.22
N TYR A 272 12.12 -10.83 -20.09
CA TYR A 272 10.93 -11.61 -20.36
C TYR A 272 10.41 -11.49 -21.80
N LEU A 273 11.29 -11.14 -22.76
CA LEU A 273 10.89 -10.90 -24.15
C LEU A 273 10.50 -12.19 -24.87
N ASN A 274 11.17 -13.31 -24.60
CA ASN A 274 10.86 -14.58 -25.22
C ASN A 274 9.51 -15.10 -24.73
N GLU A 275 9.26 -15.03 -23.44
CA GLU A 275 7.99 -15.40 -22.82
C GLU A 275 6.83 -14.53 -23.34
N CYS A 276 7.09 -13.25 -23.57
CA CYS A 276 6.11 -12.37 -24.22
C CYS A 276 5.83 -12.79 -25.66
N ARG A 277 6.87 -13.17 -26.44
CA ARG A 277 6.72 -13.60 -27.85
C ARG A 277 5.95 -14.90 -27.98
N ASP A 278 6.02 -15.77 -26.98
CA ASP A 278 5.29 -17.04 -26.96
C ASP A 278 3.77 -16.83 -26.79
N ILE A 279 3.34 -15.70 -26.24
CA ILE A 279 1.93 -15.42 -25.93
C ILE A 279 1.31 -14.30 -26.74
N ALA A 280 2.11 -13.39 -27.31
CA ALA A 280 1.63 -12.16 -27.95
C ALA A 280 2.53 -11.67 -29.09
N SER A 281 2.04 -10.76 -29.91
CA SER A 281 2.88 -9.97 -30.81
C SER A 281 3.63 -8.91 -30.00
N VAL A 282 4.97 -8.94 -30.03
CA VAL A 282 5.81 -8.07 -29.21
C VAL A 282 6.45 -6.96 -30.04
N HIS A 283 6.27 -5.75 -29.61
CA HIS A 283 6.89 -4.54 -30.16
C HIS A 283 7.84 -3.94 -29.11
N VAL A 284 9.09 -3.74 -29.49
CA VAL A 284 10.16 -3.31 -28.57
C VAL A 284 10.62 -1.92 -28.93
N ALA A 285 10.85 -1.08 -27.93
CA ALA A 285 11.51 0.21 -28.05
C ALA A 285 12.63 0.36 -27.02
N THR A 286 13.72 1.02 -27.40
CA THR A 286 14.76 1.46 -26.44
C THR A 286 15.10 2.92 -26.67
N ASP A 287 15.29 3.67 -25.57
CA ASP A 287 15.55 5.11 -25.66
C ASP A 287 16.84 5.39 -26.45
N ASP A 288 17.86 4.51 -26.32
CA ASP A 288 19.14 4.61 -27.02
C ASP A 288 19.20 3.92 -28.39
N GLY A 289 18.12 3.26 -28.82
CA GLY A 289 18.04 2.54 -30.10
C GLY A 289 18.83 1.23 -30.17
N THR A 290 19.27 0.67 -29.03
CA THR A 290 20.05 -0.58 -29.00
C THR A 290 19.20 -1.82 -29.29
N ALA A 291 17.85 -1.72 -29.20
CA ALA A 291 16.94 -2.78 -29.61
C ALA A 291 15.58 -2.21 -30.07
N GLY A 292 15.06 -2.72 -31.17
CA GLY A 292 13.75 -2.36 -31.69
C GLY A 292 13.67 -0.91 -32.20
N PHE A 293 12.58 -0.24 -31.84
CA PHE A 293 12.36 1.18 -32.19
C PHE A 293 13.26 2.07 -31.31
N SER A 294 13.91 3.07 -31.94
CA SER A 294 14.71 4.06 -31.23
C SER A 294 13.82 5.18 -30.70
N GLY A 295 13.56 5.22 -29.42
CA GLY A 295 12.67 6.18 -28.78
C GLY A 295 11.81 5.52 -27.71
N ARG A 296 10.82 6.26 -27.20
CA ARG A 296 9.94 5.77 -26.16
C ARG A 296 8.88 4.80 -26.70
N VAL A 297 8.49 3.84 -25.89
CA VAL A 297 7.46 2.87 -26.24
C VAL A 297 6.12 3.53 -26.63
N THR A 298 5.81 4.71 -26.10
CA THR A 298 4.62 5.49 -26.43
C THR A 298 4.67 6.13 -27.83
N GLU A 299 5.85 6.23 -28.44
CA GLU A 299 6.01 6.72 -29.81
C GLU A 299 5.88 5.59 -30.84
N LEU A 300 5.90 4.35 -30.37
CA LEU A 300 5.72 3.14 -31.19
C LEU A 300 4.22 2.75 -31.33
N LEU A 301 3.33 3.35 -30.54
CA LEU A 301 1.88 3.13 -30.59
C LEU A 301 1.23 3.92 -31.74
#